data_8586a24e5880e2f27cd6504f71c45ce7
#
_entry.id   8586a24e5880e2f27cd6504f71c45ce7
#
_cell.length_a   1.000
_cell.length_b   1.000
_cell.length_c   1.000
_cell.angle_alpha   90.00
_cell.angle_beta   90.00
_cell.angle_gamma   90.00
#
_symmetry.space_group_name_H-M   'P 1'
#
loop_
_entity.id
_entity.type
_entity.pdbx_description
1 polymer ?
#
loop_
_entity_poly.entity_id
_entity_poly.type
_entity_poly.pdbx_seq_one_letter_code
_entity_poly.pdbx_strand_id
1 'polypeptide(L)'
;MKKIEIFDPAMCCSTGICGPSIDKDLLRFATLVDSLKNMGVFVKRYNLSSEPQAFMKNQKVYEMLNSEGVKVLPITLVDGKVVVKGKYPSTKQMSEWTDKNLMIVPSSSISQLESLTSNYLCCAKNNEKVNHCNCSKKK
;
A
#
# COMPACT_ATOMS: atom_id res chain seq x y z
N MET A 1 20.81 -3.23 3.85
CA MET A 1 19.36 -2.99 3.63
C MET A 1 19.00 -3.50 2.26
N LYS A 2 17.99 -4.33 2.17
CA LYS A 2 17.55 -4.88 0.87
C LYS A 2 16.74 -3.83 0.11
N LYS A 3 17.00 -3.70 -1.19
CA LYS A 3 16.27 -2.83 -2.09
C LYS A 3 15.12 -3.60 -2.72
N ILE A 4 13.91 -3.11 -2.53
CA ILE A 4 12.71 -3.72 -3.14
C ILE A 4 12.23 -2.83 -4.28
N GLU A 5 12.07 -3.42 -5.45
CA GLU A 5 11.55 -2.75 -6.64
C GLU A 5 10.33 -3.51 -7.14
N ILE A 6 9.26 -2.79 -7.41
CA ILE A 6 7.99 -3.34 -7.84
C ILE A 6 7.62 -2.72 -9.17
N PHE A 7 7.36 -3.56 -10.16
CA PHE A 7 6.98 -3.16 -11.50
C PHE A 7 5.51 -3.46 -11.71
N ASP A 8 4.69 -2.43 -11.59
CA ASP A 8 3.24 -2.52 -11.67
C ASP A 8 2.73 -2.47 -13.13
N PRO A 9 1.59 -3.10 -13.42
CA PRO A 9 0.94 -2.95 -14.72
C PRO A 9 0.51 -1.51 -14.96
N ALA A 10 0.08 -1.21 -16.18
CA ALA A 10 -0.45 0.11 -16.50
C ALA A 10 -1.70 0.42 -15.67
N MET A 11 -1.59 1.39 -14.79
CA MET A 11 -2.66 1.85 -13.91
C MET A 11 -2.87 3.36 -14.09
N CYS A 12 -4.12 3.82 -13.89
CA CYS A 12 -4.48 5.24 -14.04
C CYS A 12 -3.85 6.15 -12.97
N CYS A 13 -3.46 5.58 -11.80
CA CYS A 13 -2.79 6.30 -10.72
C CYS A 13 -1.74 5.42 -10.04
N SER A 14 -0.81 6.05 -9.34
CA SER A 14 0.29 5.37 -8.67
C SER A 14 -0.14 4.40 -7.56
N THR A 15 -1.34 4.57 -7.03
CA THR A 15 -1.90 3.69 -6.00
C THR A 15 -2.77 2.58 -6.55
N GLY A 16 -3.24 2.71 -7.82
CA GLY A 16 -4.15 1.75 -8.46
C GLY A 16 -5.56 1.69 -7.86
N ILE A 17 -5.91 2.67 -7.02
CA ILE A 17 -7.19 2.71 -6.27
C ILE A 17 -8.26 3.50 -7.02
N CYS A 18 -7.96 4.03 -8.21
CA CYS A 18 -8.89 4.83 -9.02
C CYS A 18 -9.82 3.91 -9.82
N GLY A 19 -11.10 3.94 -9.53
CA GLY A 19 -12.11 3.21 -10.30
C GLY A 19 -13.33 2.81 -9.48
N PRO A 20 -14.40 2.37 -10.15
CA PRO A 20 -15.65 1.97 -9.48
C PRO A 20 -15.53 0.69 -8.65
N SER A 21 -14.50 -0.10 -8.87
CA SER A 21 -14.17 -1.30 -8.08
C SER A 21 -12.73 -1.23 -7.61
N ILE A 22 -12.56 -1.07 -6.30
CA ILE A 22 -11.25 -1.05 -5.66
C ILE A 22 -10.81 -2.49 -5.45
N ASP A 23 -9.65 -2.85 -6.01
CA ASP A 23 -9.02 -4.12 -5.72
C ASP A 23 -8.47 -4.11 -4.28
N LYS A 24 -9.03 -4.96 -3.44
CA LYS A 24 -8.65 -5.07 -2.03
C LYS A 24 -7.18 -5.46 -1.84
N ASP A 25 -6.63 -6.24 -2.76
CA ASP A 25 -5.22 -6.65 -2.73
C ASP A 25 -4.30 -5.48 -3.06
N LEU A 26 -4.69 -4.63 -4.01
CA LEU A 26 -3.97 -3.39 -4.33
C LEU A 26 -3.96 -2.41 -3.16
N LEU A 27 -5.11 -2.22 -2.51
CA LEU A 27 -5.23 -1.33 -1.35
C LEU A 27 -4.37 -1.84 -0.19
N ARG A 28 -4.47 -3.14 0.13
CA ARG A 28 -3.64 -3.78 1.15
C ARG A 28 -2.15 -3.62 0.85
N PHE A 29 -1.77 -3.83 -0.41
CA PHE A 29 -0.40 -3.74 -0.84
C PHE A 29 0.14 -2.29 -0.81
N ALA A 30 -0.67 -1.31 -1.18
CA ALA A 30 -0.31 0.10 -1.07
C ALA A 30 -0.03 0.50 0.38
N THR A 31 -0.91 0.13 1.31
CA THR A 31 -0.73 0.36 2.75
C THR A 31 0.53 -0.32 3.29
N LEU A 32 0.80 -1.54 2.83
CA LEU A 32 1.99 -2.28 3.22
C LEU A 32 3.28 -1.58 2.75
N VAL A 33 3.31 -1.10 1.52
CA VAL A 33 4.45 -0.37 0.97
C VAL A 33 4.70 0.93 1.74
N ASP A 34 3.64 1.66 2.09
CA ASP A 34 3.77 2.89 2.87
C ASP A 34 4.29 2.61 4.29
N SER A 35 3.82 1.55 4.91
CA SER A 35 4.34 1.11 6.22
C SER A 35 5.82 0.78 6.16
N LEU A 36 6.27 0.07 5.13
CA LEU A 36 7.68 -0.27 4.92
C LEU A 36 8.55 0.97 4.69
N LYS A 37 8.08 1.94 3.90
CA LYS A 37 8.77 3.22 3.70
C LYS A 37 8.94 3.98 5.01
N ASN A 38 7.90 4.02 5.84
CA ASN A 38 7.93 4.66 7.16
C ASN A 38 8.91 3.97 8.12
N MET A 39 9.14 2.67 7.94
CA MET A 39 10.16 1.91 8.69
C MET A 39 11.58 2.06 8.12
N GLY A 40 11.76 2.90 7.10
CA GLY A 40 13.06 3.15 6.47
C GLY A 40 13.51 2.07 5.48
N VAL A 41 12.60 1.23 5.01
CA VAL A 41 12.89 0.24 3.98
C VAL A 41 12.83 0.90 2.61
N PHE A 42 13.85 0.65 1.78
CA PHE A 42 13.85 1.18 0.42
C PHE A 42 12.92 0.37 -0.47
N VAL A 43 11.71 0.89 -0.69
CA VAL A 43 10.72 0.30 -1.59
C VAL A 43 10.38 1.31 -2.69
N LYS A 44 10.59 0.94 -3.95
CA LYS A 44 10.23 1.76 -5.10
C LYS A 44 9.23 1.02 -5.99
N ARG A 45 8.20 1.73 -6.41
CA ARG A 45 7.19 1.23 -7.36
C ARG A 45 7.36 1.97 -8.69
N TYR A 46 7.23 1.24 -9.78
CA TYR A 46 7.25 1.75 -11.15
C TYR A 46 5.97 1.34 -11.84
N ASN A 47 5.24 2.29 -12.36
CA ASN A 47 4.02 2.06 -13.13
C ASN A 47 4.35 2.08 -14.63
N LEU A 48 3.90 1.08 -15.36
CA LEU A 48 4.16 0.95 -16.79
C LEU A 48 3.64 2.15 -17.61
N SER A 49 2.54 2.77 -17.19
CA SER A 49 2.00 3.96 -17.85
C SER A 49 2.83 5.23 -17.62
N SER A 50 3.40 5.39 -16.42
CA SER A 50 4.10 6.62 -16.04
C SER A 50 5.60 6.54 -16.25
N GLU A 51 6.18 5.37 -16.03
CA GLU A 51 7.63 5.15 -16.04
C GLU A 51 8.05 3.95 -16.91
N PRO A 52 7.68 3.90 -18.20
CA PRO A 52 8.04 2.77 -19.08
C PRO A 52 9.56 2.59 -19.22
N GLN A 53 10.32 3.67 -19.09
CA GLN A 53 11.78 3.63 -19.15
C GLN A 53 12.42 2.79 -18.05
N ALA A 54 11.79 2.71 -16.87
CA ALA A 54 12.28 1.88 -15.77
C ALA A 54 12.23 0.39 -16.13
N PHE A 55 11.23 -0.02 -16.88
CA PHE A 55 11.08 -1.39 -17.37
C PHE A 55 12.13 -1.73 -18.42
N MET A 56 12.46 -0.78 -19.30
CA MET A 56 13.51 -0.95 -20.32
C MET A 56 14.92 -0.99 -19.72
N LYS A 57 15.16 -0.22 -18.66
CA LYS A 57 16.47 -0.19 -17.97
C LYS A 57 16.76 -1.48 -17.22
N ASN A 58 15.75 -2.19 -16.77
CA ASN A 58 15.92 -3.47 -16.08
C ASN A 58 15.77 -4.61 -17.08
N GLN A 59 16.90 -5.12 -17.56
CA GLN A 59 16.94 -6.15 -18.60
C GLN A 59 16.10 -7.38 -18.25
N LYS A 60 16.11 -7.85 -17.00
CA LYS A 60 15.33 -9.00 -16.57
C LYS A 60 13.83 -8.77 -16.69
N VAL A 61 13.36 -7.58 -16.28
CA VAL A 61 11.94 -7.19 -16.39
C VAL A 61 11.56 -7.05 -17.86
N TYR A 62 12.43 -6.45 -18.66
CA TYR A 62 12.21 -6.27 -20.09
C TYR A 62 12.11 -7.61 -20.84
N GLU A 63 13.01 -8.53 -20.57
CA GLU A 63 13.00 -9.89 -21.16
C GLU A 63 11.70 -10.65 -20.78
N MET A 64 11.28 -10.59 -19.52
CA MET A 64 10.04 -11.20 -19.07
C MET A 64 8.82 -10.56 -19.74
N LEU A 65 8.81 -9.25 -19.89
CA LEU A 65 7.72 -8.54 -20.54
C LEU A 65 7.61 -8.92 -22.02
N ASN A 66 8.73 -9.10 -22.70
CA ASN A 66 8.76 -9.52 -24.10
C ASN A 66 8.36 -10.99 -24.29
N SER A 67 8.70 -11.86 -23.35
CA SER A 67 8.41 -13.31 -23.45
C SER A 67 6.99 -13.67 -23.00
N GLU A 68 6.54 -13.11 -21.88
CA GLU A 68 5.26 -13.46 -21.26
C GLU A 68 4.19 -12.34 -21.42
N GLY A 69 4.57 -11.18 -21.93
CA GLY A 69 3.71 -10.01 -22.09
C GLY A 69 3.32 -9.35 -20.76
N VAL A 70 2.34 -8.47 -20.82
CA VAL A 70 1.88 -7.71 -19.63
C VAL A 70 1.26 -8.57 -18.53
N LYS A 71 0.94 -9.82 -18.82
CA LYS A 71 0.37 -10.78 -17.85
C LYS A 71 1.36 -11.17 -16.75
N VAL A 72 2.65 -10.98 -16.98
CA VAL A 72 3.70 -11.25 -15.99
C VAL A 72 3.73 -10.21 -14.86
N LEU A 73 3.13 -9.06 -15.08
CA LEU A 73 3.02 -7.99 -14.10
C LEU A 73 1.93 -8.30 -13.05
N PRO A 74 2.11 -7.88 -11.80
CA PRO A 74 3.27 -7.16 -11.27
C PRO A 74 4.49 -8.06 -11.04
N ILE A 75 5.68 -7.49 -11.20
CA ILE A 75 6.95 -8.16 -10.91
C ILE A 75 7.60 -7.51 -9.69
N THR A 76 8.02 -8.30 -8.73
CA THR A 76 8.75 -7.82 -7.55
C THR A 76 10.19 -8.31 -7.59
N LEU A 77 11.12 -7.37 -7.44
CA LEU A 77 12.55 -7.64 -7.32
C LEU A 77 13.03 -7.29 -5.91
N VAL A 78 13.92 -8.12 -5.38
CA VAL A 78 14.68 -7.86 -4.16
C VAL A 78 16.17 -7.93 -4.52
N ASP A 79 16.88 -6.84 -4.31
CA ASP A 79 18.29 -6.68 -4.68
C ASP A 79 18.59 -7.08 -6.14
N GLY A 80 17.68 -6.72 -7.06
CA GLY A 80 17.80 -7.02 -8.48
C GLY A 80 17.51 -8.48 -8.87
N LYS A 81 17.01 -9.29 -7.94
CA LYS A 81 16.55 -10.66 -8.21
C LYS A 81 15.03 -10.70 -8.24
N VAL A 82 14.46 -11.31 -9.27
CA VAL A 82 13.00 -11.51 -9.34
C VAL A 82 12.60 -12.56 -8.32
N VAL A 83 11.70 -12.19 -7.43
CA VAL A 83 11.21 -13.04 -6.32
C VAL A 83 9.75 -13.42 -6.48
N VAL A 84 8.94 -12.52 -7.06
CA VAL A 84 7.51 -12.79 -7.36
C VAL A 84 7.16 -12.20 -8.72
N LYS A 85 6.35 -12.92 -9.49
CA LYS A 85 5.80 -12.45 -10.77
C LYS A 85 4.30 -12.79 -10.87
N GLY A 86 3.55 -11.95 -11.59
CA GLY A 86 2.12 -12.14 -11.86
C GLY A 86 1.19 -11.92 -10.66
N LYS A 87 1.74 -11.54 -9.51
CA LYS A 87 0.96 -11.24 -8.30
C LYS A 87 1.72 -10.33 -7.33
N TYR A 88 0.99 -9.68 -6.47
CA TYR A 88 1.60 -8.90 -5.38
C TYR A 88 2.13 -9.81 -4.28
N PRO A 89 3.28 -9.48 -3.69
CA PRO A 89 3.81 -10.26 -2.58
C PRO A 89 2.90 -10.17 -1.35
N SER A 90 2.86 -11.26 -0.61
CA SER A 90 2.16 -11.28 0.68
C SER A 90 2.93 -10.48 1.74
N THR A 91 2.24 -10.06 2.78
CA THR A 91 2.89 -9.36 3.89
C THR A 91 3.97 -10.20 4.55
N LYS A 92 3.75 -11.51 4.65
CA LYS A 92 4.72 -12.45 5.20
C LYS A 92 6.01 -12.45 4.39
N GLN A 93 5.91 -12.52 3.05
CA GLN A 93 7.07 -12.47 2.16
C GLN A 93 7.81 -11.13 2.29
N MET A 94 7.09 -10.01 2.33
CA MET A 94 7.69 -8.69 2.51
C MET A 94 8.39 -8.56 3.86
N SER A 95 7.82 -9.10 4.92
CA SER A 95 8.42 -9.18 6.25
C SER A 95 9.72 -9.99 6.26
N GLU A 96 9.73 -11.14 5.61
CA GLU A 96 10.92 -12.00 5.49
C GLU A 96 12.06 -11.32 4.71
N TRP A 97 11.73 -10.57 3.66
CA TRP A 97 12.75 -9.88 2.87
C TRP A 97 13.32 -8.64 3.53
N THR A 98 12.53 -7.99 4.39
CA THR A 98 12.92 -6.74 5.03
C THR A 98 13.49 -6.94 6.43
N ASP A 99 13.40 -8.16 6.97
CA ASP A 99 13.73 -8.48 8.37
C ASP A 99 12.96 -7.57 9.37
N LYS A 100 11.79 -7.07 8.93
CA LYS A 100 10.89 -6.23 9.73
C LYS A 100 9.64 -7.00 10.10
N ASN A 101 9.29 -6.97 11.37
CA ASN A 101 8.04 -7.55 11.84
C ASN A 101 6.87 -6.65 11.46
N LEU A 102 6.26 -6.96 10.32
CA LEU A 102 5.08 -6.25 9.83
C LEU A 102 3.85 -6.80 10.55
N MET A 103 3.52 -6.19 11.68
CA MET A 103 2.23 -6.44 12.31
C MET A 103 1.12 -5.89 11.41
N ILE A 104 0.51 -6.78 10.62
CA ILE A 104 -0.74 -6.43 9.94
C ILE A 104 -1.82 -6.39 11.01
N VAL A 105 -2.44 -5.24 11.16
CA VAL A 105 -3.76 -5.18 11.79
C VAL A 105 -4.69 -5.91 10.81
N PRO A 106 -5.24 -7.09 11.18
CA PRO A 106 -6.16 -7.80 10.30
C PRO A 106 -7.35 -6.90 10.00
N SER A 107 -7.82 -6.91 8.77
CA SER A 107 -8.97 -6.10 8.31
C SER A 107 -10.26 -6.32 9.12
N SER A 108 -10.29 -7.34 9.97
CA SER A 108 -11.37 -7.58 10.93
C SER A 108 -11.42 -6.58 12.11
N SER A 109 -10.35 -5.79 12.30
CA SER A 109 -10.31 -4.78 13.37
C SER A 109 -10.86 -3.40 12.96
N ILE A 110 -11.25 -3.22 11.69
CA ILE A 110 -11.84 -1.96 11.21
C ILE A 110 -13.23 -1.74 11.80
N SER A 111 -13.94 -2.80 12.16
CA SER A 111 -15.27 -2.71 12.80
C SER A 111 -15.22 -2.16 14.25
N GLN A 112 -14.05 -2.10 14.88
CA GLN A 112 -13.94 -1.54 16.24
C GLN A 112 -13.48 -0.08 16.26
N LEU A 113 -13.06 0.49 15.13
CA LEU A 113 -12.71 1.91 15.03
C LEU A 113 -13.95 2.82 14.88
N GLU A 114 -15.10 2.27 14.49
CA GLU A 114 -16.35 3.02 14.39
C GLU A 114 -16.90 3.43 15.77
N SER A 115 -16.54 2.74 16.84
CA SER A 115 -16.98 3.10 18.19
C SER A 115 -16.18 4.26 18.81
N LEU A 116 -15.00 4.60 18.27
CA LEU A 116 -14.19 5.71 18.78
C LEU A 116 -14.46 7.03 18.08
N THR A 117 -15.06 7.03 16.88
CA THR A 117 -15.40 8.26 16.15
C THR A 117 -16.70 8.89 16.62
N SER A 118 -17.54 8.16 17.36
CA SER A 118 -18.80 8.69 17.88
C SER A 118 -18.61 9.77 18.96
N ASN A 119 -17.43 9.83 19.60
CA ASN A 119 -17.16 10.81 20.66
C ASN A 119 -16.55 12.13 20.17
N TYR A 120 -16.11 12.20 18.90
CA TYR A 120 -15.53 13.43 18.35
C TYR A 120 -16.48 14.26 17.49
N LEU A 121 -17.65 13.71 17.14
CA LEU A 121 -18.60 14.42 16.28
C LEU A 121 -19.51 15.41 17.04
N CYS A 122 -19.42 15.48 18.36
CA CYS A 122 -20.24 16.42 19.14
C CYS A 122 -19.77 17.88 19.07
N CYS A 123 -18.55 18.15 18.60
CA CYS A 123 -17.98 19.51 18.60
C CYS A 123 -17.87 20.16 17.22
N ALA A 124 -18.32 19.50 16.13
CA ALA A 124 -18.09 20.00 14.77
C ALA A 124 -19.24 20.82 14.15
N LYS A 125 -20.31 21.09 14.89
CA LYS A 125 -21.45 21.84 14.35
C LYS A 125 -21.86 22.99 15.29
N ASN A 126 -21.00 23.93 15.53
CA ASN A 126 -21.43 25.31 15.81
C ASN A 126 -20.20 26.19 15.98
N ASN A 127 -20.06 27.10 15.02
CA ASN A 127 -19.06 28.15 15.01
C ASN A 127 -19.57 29.31 15.90
N GLU A 128 -19.65 29.06 17.19
CA GLU A 128 -19.90 30.13 18.16
C GLU A 128 -19.16 29.83 19.45
N LYS A 129 -18.49 30.86 19.94
CA LYS A 129 -17.76 30.93 21.20
C LYS A 129 -18.58 30.37 22.36
N VAL A 130 -18.24 29.19 22.84
CA VAL A 130 -18.66 28.74 24.14
C VAL A 130 -17.50 28.08 24.88
N ASN A 131 -17.01 28.82 25.84
CA ASN A 131 -16.24 28.31 26.94
C ASN A 131 -17.14 27.33 27.74
N HIS A 132 -16.60 26.15 28.03
CA HIS A 132 -17.18 25.13 28.88
C HIS A 132 -18.05 24.05 28.21
N CYS A 133 -17.39 23.00 27.72
CA CYS A 133 -18.03 21.70 27.60
C CYS A 133 -18.00 21.00 28.97
N ASN A 134 -19.07 21.17 29.73
CA ASN A 134 -19.29 20.43 30.95
C ASN A 134 -20.08 19.13 30.62
N CYS A 135 -19.34 18.05 30.37
CA CYS A 135 -19.95 16.73 30.26
C CYS A 135 -20.17 16.18 31.67
N SER A 136 -21.34 16.51 32.24
CA SER A 136 -21.81 15.87 33.47
C SER A 136 -22.03 14.37 33.23
N LYS A 137 -21.19 13.56 33.82
CA LYS A 137 -21.47 12.12 34.01
C LYS A 137 -22.71 11.97 34.84
N LYS A 138 -23.81 11.55 34.24
CA LYS A 138 -24.88 10.90 35.00
C LYS A 138 -24.56 9.44 35.19
N LYS A 139 -24.53 9.06 36.43
CA LYS A 139 -24.47 7.68 36.88
C LYS A 139 -25.71 6.91 36.43
#